data_68a5293448f2be25a2ddf71dcf6478b4
#
_entry.id   68a5293448f2be25a2ddf71dcf6478b4
#
_cell.length_a   1.000
_cell.length_b   1.000
_cell.length_c   1.000
_cell.angle_alpha   90.00
_cell.angle_beta   90.00
_cell.angle_gamma   90.00
#
_symmetry.space_group_name_H-M   'P 1'
#
loop_
_entity.id
_entity.type
_entity.pdbx_description
1 polymer ?
#
loop_
_entity_poly.entity_id
_entity_poly.type
_entity_poly.pdbx_seq_one_letter_code
_entity_poly.pdbx_strand_id
1 'polypeptide(L)'
;MTQARETATLGGGCFWCLEAVYLELKGVERVVSGYAGGPTRNPTYELVCSGTSGHAEVVQITYDPAVISYRELLDVFFTIHDPTTLNGQGPDHGSQYRSVVFYHSPEQKREAEGKVAELTAQRVWDDPVVTQVAPLEAFYPAEDYHQDYFRRNPGQGYCRVIVAPKVAKARKLFLEQLRK
;
A
#
# COMPACT_ATOMS: atom_id res chain seq x y z
N MET A 1 23.25 -7.71 17.93
CA MET A 1 23.11 -7.95 16.48
C MET A 1 21.92 -7.18 15.94
N THR A 2 22.12 -6.47 14.85
CA THR A 2 21.04 -5.77 14.19
C THR A 2 20.21 -6.79 13.43
N GLN A 3 18.89 -6.81 13.65
CA GLN A 3 18.01 -7.68 12.90
C GLN A 3 17.96 -7.20 11.44
N ALA A 4 17.91 -8.15 10.50
CA ALA A 4 17.80 -7.84 9.08
C ALA A 4 16.52 -7.09 8.80
N ARG A 5 16.57 -6.12 7.90
CA ARG A 5 15.40 -5.40 7.45
C ARG A 5 14.59 -6.28 6.49
N GLU A 6 13.28 -6.10 6.51
CA GLU A 6 12.38 -6.80 5.61
C GLU A 6 11.67 -5.79 4.69
N THR A 7 11.11 -6.31 3.62
CA THR A 7 10.43 -5.49 2.62
C THR A 7 9.00 -5.99 2.42
N ALA A 8 8.06 -5.04 2.36
CA ALA A 8 6.66 -5.31 2.03
C ALA A 8 6.26 -4.48 0.81
N THR A 9 5.48 -5.07 -0.10
CA THR A 9 5.00 -4.37 -1.29
C THR A 9 3.48 -4.48 -1.36
N LEU A 10 2.81 -3.34 -1.29
CA LEU A 10 1.36 -3.25 -1.14
C LEU A 10 0.77 -2.22 -2.11
N GLY A 11 -0.37 -2.56 -2.70
CA GLY A 11 -1.13 -1.65 -3.57
C GLY A 11 -2.60 -1.58 -3.17
N GLY A 12 -3.15 -0.38 -3.11
CA GLY A 12 -4.54 -0.18 -2.71
C GLY A 12 -4.95 1.27 -2.95
N GLY A 13 -5.26 1.62 -4.20
CA GLY A 13 -5.54 2.99 -4.60
C GLY A 13 -4.29 3.76 -4.98
N CYS A 14 -4.36 5.07 -4.84
CA CYS A 14 -3.23 5.93 -5.17
C CYS A 14 -2.07 5.72 -4.19
N PHE A 15 -0.87 5.54 -4.71
CA PHE A 15 0.30 5.30 -3.87
C PHE A 15 0.67 6.51 -2.99
N TRP A 16 0.25 7.73 -3.35
CA TRP A 16 0.45 8.89 -2.47
C TRP A 16 -0.19 8.69 -1.10
N CYS A 17 -1.37 8.04 -1.06
CA CYS A 17 -2.08 7.75 0.18
C CYS A 17 -1.31 6.75 1.04
N LEU A 18 -0.89 5.65 0.42
CA LEU A 18 -0.17 4.60 1.14
C LEU A 18 1.17 5.11 1.65
N GLU A 19 1.91 5.80 0.81
CA GLU A 19 3.19 6.37 1.21
C GLU A 19 3.04 7.31 2.40
N ALA A 20 2.08 8.23 2.34
CA ALA A 20 1.86 9.21 3.40
C ALA A 20 1.58 8.54 4.75
N VAL A 21 0.77 7.47 4.74
CA VAL A 21 0.43 6.75 5.96
C VAL A 21 1.63 5.96 6.51
N TYR A 22 2.29 5.19 5.65
CA TYR A 22 3.39 4.33 6.13
C TYR A 22 4.60 5.13 6.61
N LEU A 23 4.85 6.31 6.06
CA LEU A 23 5.92 7.19 6.55
C LEU A 23 5.69 7.67 7.99
N GLU A 24 4.45 7.62 8.48
CA GLU A 24 4.13 8.01 9.86
C GLU A 24 4.44 6.91 10.88
N LEU A 25 4.68 5.68 10.45
CA LEU A 25 4.83 4.54 11.35
C LEU A 25 6.26 4.36 11.82
N LYS A 26 6.45 4.18 13.15
CA LYS A 26 7.77 3.82 13.67
C LYS A 26 8.12 2.40 13.23
N GLY A 27 9.41 2.17 12.94
CA GLY A 27 9.89 0.92 12.40
C GLY A 27 9.89 0.87 10.88
N VAL A 28 9.16 1.76 10.22
CA VAL A 28 9.24 1.94 8.77
C VAL A 28 10.39 2.88 8.47
N GLU A 29 11.40 2.39 7.76
CA GLU A 29 12.62 3.15 7.49
C GLU A 29 12.58 3.83 6.13
N ARG A 30 11.90 3.23 5.16
CA ARG A 30 11.82 3.76 3.80
C ARG A 30 10.53 3.32 3.14
N VAL A 31 9.92 4.21 2.37
CA VAL A 31 8.77 3.90 1.51
C VAL A 31 9.06 4.45 0.13
N VAL A 32 9.01 3.59 -0.88
CA VAL A 32 9.22 3.97 -2.28
C VAL A 32 7.94 3.68 -3.05
N SER A 33 7.34 4.72 -3.61
CA SER A 33 6.19 4.56 -4.52
C SER A 33 6.66 4.02 -5.86
N GLY A 34 5.89 3.12 -6.46
CA GLY A 34 6.29 2.51 -7.72
C GLY A 34 5.18 1.69 -8.36
N TYR A 35 5.58 0.85 -9.29
CA TYR A 35 4.69 0.04 -10.12
C TYR A 35 5.10 -1.42 -10.09
N ALA A 36 4.12 -2.32 -10.03
CA ALA A 36 4.39 -3.76 -10.00
C ALA A 36 3.18 -4.56 -10.50
N GLY A 37 3.42 -5.79 -10.90
CA GLY A 37 2.36 -6.76 -11.19
C GLY A 37 1.96 -6.85 -12.66
N GLY A 38 2.53 -6.04 -13.53
CA GLY A 38 2.24 -6.07 -14.95
C GLY A 38 3.42 -6.53 -15.81
N PRO A 39 3.19 -6.84 -17.10
CA PRO A 39 4.23 -7.30 -18.00
C PRO A 39 5.10 -6.18 -18.58
N THR A 40 4.66 -4.94 -18.53
CA THR A 40 5.37 -3.81 -19.14
C THR A 40 6.65 -3.50 -18.37
N ARG A 41 7.77 -3.46 -19.08
CA ARG A 41 9.07 -3.11 -18.49
C ARG A 41 9.24 -1.60 -18.47
N ASN A 42 9.87 -1.08 -17.39
CA ASN A 42 10.17 0.34 -17.23
C ASN A 42 8.97 1.24 -17.51
N PRO A 43 7.82 1.00 -16.84
CA PRO A 43 6.61 1.78 -17.09
C PRO A 43 6.76 3.24 -16.66
N THR A 44 6.00 4.12 -17.34
CA THR A 44 5.87 5.51 -16.92
C THR A 44 4.53 5.70 -16.22
N TYR A 45 4.40 6.80 -15.49
CA TYR A 45 3.14 7.14 -14.82
C TYR A 45 1.99 7.24 -15.85
N GLU A 46 2.25 7.89 -16.98
CA GLU A 46 1.24 8.03 -18.04
C GLU A 46 0.80 6.67 -18.58
N LEU A 47 1.73 5.76 -18.77
CA LEU A 47 1.41 4.42 -19.25
C LEU A 47 0.60 3.62 -18.24
N VAL A 48 0.95 3.73 -16.95
CA VAL A 48 0.19 3.07 -15.88
C VAL A 48 -1.22 3.65 -15.79
N CYS A 49 -1.35 4.97 -15.87
CA CYS A 49 -2.64 5.65 -15.81
C CYS A 49 -3.54 5.32 -17.00
N SER A 50 -2.97 4.91 -18.14
CA SER A 50 -3.77 4.48 -19.29
C SER A 50 -4.51 3.16 -19.04
N GLY A 51 -4.11 2.41 -18.00
CA GLY A 51 -4.70 1.11 -17.68
C GLY A 51 -4.21 -0.03 -18.54
N THR A 52 -3.24 0.21 -19.44
CA THR A 52 -2.77 -0.80 -20.39
C THR A 52 -1.45 -1.46 -19.98
N SER A 53 -0.75 -0.94 -18.97
CA SER A 53 0.53 -1.49 -18.52
C SER A 53 0.39 -2.81 -17.77
N GLY A 54 -0.78 -3.07 -17.19
CA GLY A 54 -1.00 -4.20 -16.28
C GLY A 54 -0.50 -3.99 -14.88
N HIS A 55 0.27 -2.91 -14.62
CA HIS A 55 0.82 -2.63 -13.30
C HIS A 55 -0.19 -2.00 -12.35
N ALA A 56 -0.01 -2.29 -11.06
CA ALA A 56 -0.67 -1.55 -9.98
C ALA A 56 0.28 -0.49 -9.45
N GLU A 57 -0.29 0.61 -8.94
CA GLU A 57 0.46 1.54 -8.11
C GLU A 57 0.67 0.90 -6.75
N VAL A 58 1.91 0.82 -6.32
CA VAL A 58 2.28 0.17 -5.06
C VAL A 58 3.27 1.01 -4.28
N VAL A 59 3.42 0.69 -3.00
CA VAL A 59 4.52 1.18 -2.19
C VAL A 59 5.37 -0.01 -1.77
N GLN A 60 6.68 0.17 -1.80
CA GLN A 60 7.63 -0.80 -1.28
C GLN A 60 8.19 -0.27 0.03
N ILE A 61 7.93 -0.98 1.10
CA ILE A 61 8.20 -0.54 2.47
C ILE A 61 9.37 -1.34 3.01
N THR A 62 10.43 -0.65 3.43
CA THR A 62 11.53 -1.26 4.16
C THR A 62 11.30 -1.00 5.64
N TYR A 63 11.25 -2.07 6.45
CA TYR A 63 10.88 -1.96 7.85
C TYR A 63 11.74 -2.85 8.73
N ASP A 64 11.80 -2.47 10.02
CA ASP A 64 12.46 -3.24 11.08
C ASP A 64 11.42 -4.15 11.74
N PRO A 65 11.49 -5.47 11.51
CA PRO A 65 10.47 -6.39 12.06
C PRO A 65 10.54 -6.52 13.59
N ALA A 66 11.60 -6.03 14.21
CA ALA A 66 11.66 -5.96 15.68
C ALA A 66 10.81 -4.81 16.23
N VAL A 67 10.50 -3.81 15.42
CA VAL A 67 9.71 -2.63 15.83
C VAL A 67 8.29 -2.70 15.33
N ILE A 68 8.09 -3.08 14.08
CA ILE A 68 6.76 -3.25 13.49
C ILE A 68 6.74 -4.55 12.69
N SER A 69 5.68 -5.37 12.91
CA SER A 69 5.55 -6.65 12.24
C SER A 69 4.89 -6.51 10.87
N TYR A 70 5.06 -7.52 10.02
CA TYR A 70 4.34 -7.58 8.74
C TYR A 70 2.83 -7.57 8.98
N ARG A 71 2.35 -8.28 9.99
CA ARG A 71 0.93 -8.31 10.35
C ARG A 71 0.42 -6.90 10.70
N GLU A 72 1.21 -6.12 11.43
CA GLU A 72 0.83 -4.74 11.76
C GLU A 72 0.76 -3.85 10.51
N LEU A 73 1.68 -4.05 9.56
CA LEU A 73 1.62 -3.36 8.27
C LEU A 73 0.34 -3.73 7.51
N LEU A 74 -0.06 -5.01 7.55
CA LEU A 74 -1.30 -5.46 6.94
C LEU A 74 -2.55 -4.90 7.65
N ASP A 75 -2.51 -4.78 8.97
CA ASP A 75 -3.62 -4.19 9.74
C ASP A 75 -3.86 -2.74 9.28
N VAL A 76 -2.78 -1.98 9.10
CA VAL A 76 -2.87 -0.62 8.58
C VAL A 76 -3.42 -0.64 7.15
N PHE A 77 -2.90 -1.51 6.30
CA PHE A 77 -3.29 -1.62 4.89
C PHE A 77 -4.81 -1.85 4.75
N PHE A 78 -5.33 -2.84 5.47
CA PHE A 78 -6.77 -3.18 5.38
C PHE A 78 -7.67 -2.19 6.11
N THR A 79 -7.11 -1.25 6.83
CA THR A 79 -7.87 -0.19 7.50
C THR A 79 -7.97 1.07 6.65
N ILE A 80 -6.92 1.41 5.90
CA ILE A 80 -6.84 2.69 5.18
C ILE A 80 -7.35 2.64 3.75
N HIS A 81 -7.74 1.46 3.26
CA HIS A 81 -8.34 1.34 1.92
C HIS A 81 -9.49 0.35 1.96
N ASP A 82 -10.34 0.39 0.93
CA ASP A 82 -11.45 -0.55 0.80
C ASP A 82 -10.99 -1.77 -0.02
N PRO A 83 -10.82 -2.94 0.62
CA PRO A 83 -10.34 -4.13 -0.09
C PRO A 83 -11.44 -4.88 -0.84
N THR A 84 -12.67 -4.33 -0.91
CA THR A 84 -13.82 -4.96 -1.53
C THR A 84 -14.15 -4.39 -2.90
N THR A 85 -13.50 -3.29 -3.32
CA THR A 85 -13.76 -2.65 -4.61
C THR A 85 -12.77 -3.14 -5.65
N LEU A 86 -13.30 -3.83 -6.67
CA LEU A 86 -12.45 -4.36 -7.75
C LEU A 86 -11.94 -3.21 -8.62
N ASN A 87 -10.61 -3.16 -8.79
CA ASN A 87 -9.95 -2.17 -9.66
C ASN A 87 -10.37 -0.73 -9.39
N GLY A 88 -10.44 -0.34 -8.12
CA GLY A 88 -10.77 1.05 -7.79
C GLY A 88 -10.71 1.36 -6.31
N GLN A 89 -10.54 2.64 -5.98
CA GLN A 89 -10.59 3.17 -4.62
C GLN A 89 -11.18 4.58 -4.67
N GLY A 90 -12.35 4.78 -4.04
CA GLY A 90 -12.99 6.08 -4.02
C GLY A 90 -13.17 6.65 -5.43
N PRO A 91 -12.62 7.85 -5.71
CA PRO A 91 -12.75 8.45 -7.04
C PRO A 91 -11.82 7.85 -8.09
N ASP A 92 -10.87 7.01 -7.68
CA ASP A 92 -9.85 6.46 -8.58
C ASP A 92 -10.32 5.11 -9.13
N HIS A 93 -10.42 5.00 -10.45
CA HIS A 93 -10.87 3.79 -11.14
C HIS A 93 -9.82 3.29 -12.12
N GLY A 94 -9.64 1.98 -12.18
CA GLY A 94 -8.71 1.31 -13.08
C GLY A 94 -7.92 0.23 -12.37
N SER A 95 -7.37 -0.72 -13.15
CA SER A 95 -6.60 -1.83 -12.61
C SER A 95 -5.33 -1.38 -11.85
N GLN A 96 -4.83 -0.19 -12.16
CA GLN A 96 -3.68 0.40 -11.46
C GLN A 96 -3.98 0.71 -9.99
N TYR A 97 -5.25 0.82 -9.63
CA TYR A 97 -5.68 1.11 -8.26
C TYR A 97 -6.21 -0.12 -7.52
N ARG A 98 -5.98 -1.31 -8.04
CA ARG A 98 -6.47 -2.54 -7.43
C ARG A 98 -5.80 -2.83 -6.08
N SER A 99 -6.55 -3.50 -5.20
CA SER A 99 -6.04 -3.95 -3.91
C SER A 99 -5.17 -5.20 -4.13
N VAL A 100 -3.90 -5.12 -3.76
CA VAL A 100 -2.97 -6.22 -3.98
C VAL A 100 -1.87 -6.26 -2.92
N VAL A 101 -1.50 -7.47 -2.52
CA VAL A 101 -0.33 -7.75 -1.68
C VAL A 101 0.63 -8.56 -2.54
N PHE A 102 1.82 -8.00 -2.81
CA PHE A 102 2.89 -8.72 -3.49
C PHE A 102 3.85 -9.26 -2.43
N TYR A 103 3.84 -10.57 -2.20
CA TYR A 103 4.66 -11.17 -1.16
C TYR A 103 6.08 -11.42 -1.62
N HIS A 104 7.03 -11.30 -0.67
CA HIS A 104 8.46 -11.54 -0.89
C HIS A 104 8.91 -12.89 -0.31
N SER A 105 8.04 -13.57 0.44
CA SER A 105 8.37 -14.83 1.09
C SER A 105 7.10 -15.67 1.32
N PRO A 106 7.24 -17.00 1.53
CA PRO A 106 6.09 -17.84 1.87
C PRO A 106 5.39 -17.42 3.17
N GLU A 107 6.15 -16.88 4.13
CA GLU A 107 5.57 -16.38 5.39
C GLU A 107 4.66 -15.19 5.13
N GLN A 108 5.08 -14.25 4.29
CA GLN A 108 4.25 -13.11 3.92
C GLN A 108 2.98 -13.55 3.20
N LYS A 109 3.09 -14.54 2.31
CA LYS A 109 1.93 -15.11 1.64
C LYS A 109 0.92 -15.65 2.64
N ARG A 110 1.38 -16.46 3.61
CA ARG A 110 0.52 -17.04 4.64
C ARG A 110 -0.16 -15.97 5.49
N GLU A 111 0.60 -14.95 5.89
CA GLU A 111 0.05 -13.85 6.70
C GLU A 111 -0.99 -13.03 5.94
N ALA A 112 -0.73 -12.75 4.66
CA ALA A 112 -1.67 -12.00 3.82
C ALA A 112 -2.96 -12.79 3.59
N GLU A 113 -2.84 -14.06 3.22
CA GLU A 113 -4.01 -14.93 3.00
C GLU A 113 -4.78 -15.14 4.31
N GLY A 114 -4.07 -15.32 5.43
CA GLY A 114 -4.68 -15.43 6.74
C GLY A 114 -5.45 -14.19 7.16
N LYS A 115 -4.91 -13.02 6.84
CA LYS A 115 -5.59 -11.74 7.15
C LYS A 115 -6.87 -11.58 6.33
N VAL A 116 -6.83 -11.92 5.05
CA VAL A 116 -8.02 -11.90 4.18
C VAL A 116 -9.09 -12.86 4.73
N ALA A 117 -8.69 -14.07 5.10
CA ALA A 117 -9.60 -15.06 5.67
C ALA A 117 -10.21 -14.57 7.00
N GLU A 118 -9.40 -13.94 7.85
CA GLU A 118 -9.85 -13.39 9.12
C GLU A 118 -10.89 -12.29 8.92
N LEU A 119 -10.63 -11.35 8.00
CA LEU A 119 -11.56 -10.27 7.68
C LEU A 119 -12.88 -10.80 7.14
N THR A 120 -12.81 -11.83 6.31
CA THR A 120 -13.99 -12.47 5.73
C THR A 120 -14.80 -13.20 6.81
N ALA A 121 -14.13 -13.96 7.69
CA ALA A 121 -14.78 -14.71 8.77
C ALA A 121 -15.45 -13.77 9.78
N GLN A 122 -14.81 -12.64 10.08
CA GLN A 122 -15.32 -11.66 11.05
C GLN A 122 -16.35 -10.71 10.44
N ARG A 123 -16.58 -10.81 9.12
CA ARG A 123 -17.52 -9.94 8.38
C ARG A 123 -17.23 -8.46 8.63
N VAL A 124 -15.96 -8.10 8.59
CA VAL A 124 -15.54 -6.69 8.76
C VAL A 124 -16.10 -5.82 7.65
N TRP A 125 -16.23 -6.39 6.45
CA TRP A 125 -16.80 -5.72 5.29
C TRP A 125 -18.08 -6.43 4.84
N ASP A 126 -19.06 -5.66 4.33
CA ASP A 126 -20.31 -6.21 3.80
C ASP A 126 -20.09 -7.00 2.52
N ASP A 127 -19.17 -6.54 1.68
CA ASP A 127 -18.84 -7.18 0.41
C ASP A 127 -17.60 -8.06 0.53
N PRO A 128 -17.41 -9.03 -0.38
CA PRO A 128 -16.21 -9.89 -0.34
C PRO A 128 -14.93 -9.10 -0.54
N VAL A 129 -13.87 -9.50 0.17
CA VAL A 129 -12.53 -8.96 -0.02
C VAL A 129 -11.98 -9.47 -1.37
N VAL A 130 -11.57 -8.56 -2.23
CA VAL A 130 -11.05 -8.88 -3.58
C VAL A 130 -9.54 -8.63 -3.71
N THR A 131 -8.85 -8.49 -2.59
CA THR A 131 -7.40 -8.27 -2.58
C THR A 131 -6.68 -9.43 -3.24
N GLN A 132 -5.86 -9.12 -4.24
CA GLN A 132 -4.98 -10.09 -4.90
C GLN A 132 -3.78 -10.37 -3.99
N VAL A 133 -3.40 -11.64 -3.85
CA VAL A 133 -2.17 -12.03 -3.15
C VAL A 133 -1.31 -12.78 -4.16
N ALA A 134 -0.18 -12.19 -4.53
CA ALA A 134 0.67 -12.70 -5.61
C ALA A 134 2.14 -12.50 -5.29
N PRO A 135 3.05 -13.32 -5.88
CA PRO A 135 4.47 -13.10 -5.70
C PRO A 135 4.94 -11.82 -6.40
N LEU A 136 5.89 -11.12 -5.80
CA LEU A 136 6.50 -9.98 -6.48
C LEU A 136 7.52 -10.49 -7.49
N GLU A 137 7.33 -10.13 -8.76
CA GLU A 137 8.26 -10.49 -9.83
C GLU A 137 9.22 -9.35 -10.14
N ALA A 138 8.70 -8.12 -10.28
CA ALA A 138 9.50 -6.95 -10.56
C ALA A 138 8.84 -5.72 -9.95
N PHE A 139 9.64 -4.81 -9.45
CA PHE A 139 9.21 -3.52 -8.91
C PHE A 139 9.96 -2.41 -9.64
N TYR A 140 9.22 -1.43 -10.13
CA TYR A 140 9.77 -0.28 -10.83
C TYR A 140 9.47 0.98 -10.02
N PRO A 141 10.49 1.64 -9.44
CA PRO A 141 10.27 2.89 -8.71
C PRO A 141 9.58 3.93 -9.60
N ALA A 142 8.62 4.63 -9.03
CA ALA A 142 7.97 5.73 -9.73
C ALA A 142 8.92 6.93 -9.83
N GLU A 143 8.55 7.85 -10.69
CA GLU A 143 9.31 9.08 -10.93
C GLU A 143 9.54 9.86 -9.63
N ASP A 144 10.62 10.61 -9.56
CA ASP A 144 11.01 11.33 -8.34
C ASP A 144 9.92 12.28 -7.84
N TYR A 145 9.15 12.89 -8.74
CA TYR A 145 8.10 13.83 -8.33
C TYR A 145 6.95 13.14 -7.59
N HIS A 146 6.83 11.82 -7.67
CA HIS A 146 5.84 11.06 -6.89
C HIS A 146 6.33 10.71 -5.48
N GLN A 147 7.64 10.75 -5.23
CA GLN A 147 8.17 10.34 -3.94
C GLN A 147 7.90 11.42 -2.89
N ASP A 148 7.36 10.99 -1.74
CA ASP A 148 7.00 11.89 -0.64
C ASP A 148 6.05 13.01 -1.07
N TYR A 149 5.12 12.67 -1.97
CA TYR A 149 4.28 13.65 -2.67
C TYR A 149 3.39 14.44 -1.71
N PHE A 150 2.76 13.78 -0.76
CA PHE A 150 1.84 14.45 0.17
C PHE A 150 2.56 15.50 1.02
N ARG A 151 3.73 15.15 1.57
CA ARG A 151 4.48 16.09 2.42
C ARG A 151 5.00 17.29 1.62
N ARG A 152 5.34 17.07 0.36
CA ARG A 152 5.83 18.12 -0.54
C ARG A 152 4.72 18.95 -1.16
N ASN A 153 3.50 18.43 -1.24
CA ASN A 153 2.35 19.05 -1.90
C ASN A 153 1.08 18.97 -1.06
N PRO A 154 1.12 19.38 0.23
CA PRO A 154 -0.05 19.19 1.11
C PRO A 154 -1.25 20.06 0.73
N GLY A 155 -1.05 21.14 0.00
CA GLY A 155 -2.11 22.03 -0.44
C GLY A 155 -2.77 21.64 -1.76
N GLN A 156 -2.25 20.62 -2.44
CA GLN A 156 -2.82 20.14 -3.69
C GLN A 156 -4.21 19.51 -3.43
N GLY A 157 -5.17 19.75 -4.33
CA GLY A 157 -6.58 19.37 -4.12
C GLY A 157 -6.79 17.92 -3.73
N TYR A 158 -6.20 16.98 -4.47
CA TYR A 158 -6.31 15.55 -4.17
C TYR A 158 -5.73 15.23 -2.79
N CYS A 159 -4.59 15.82 -2.45
CA CYS A 159 -3.94 15.62 -1.15
C CYS A 159 -4.82 16.11 0.00
N ARG A 160 -5.50 17.25 -0.17
CA ARG A 160 -6.38 17.79 0.87
C ARG A 160 -7.65 16.96 1.04
N VAL A 161 -8.23 16.49 -0.05
CA VAL A 161 -9.55 15.85 -0.03
C VAL A 161 -9.44 14.34 0.22
N ILE A 162 -8.45 13.68 -0.34
CA ILE A 162 -8.32 12.22 -0.32
C ILE A 162 -7.21 11.73 0.61
N VAL A 163 -5.99 12.28 0.50
CA VAL A 163 -4.83 11.79 1.24
C VAL A 163 -4.89 12.19 2.72
N ALA A 164 -5.13 13.47 3.00
CA ALA A 164 -5.12 13.97 4.37
C ALA A 164 -6.12 13.26 5.29
N PRO A 165 -7.38 12.99 4.87
CA PRO A 165 -8.31 12.24 5.72
C PRO A 165 -7.82 10.83 6.04
N LYS A 166 -7.16 10.14 5.10
CA LYS A 166 -6.60 8.80 5.34
C LYS A 166 -5.47 8.84 6.35
N VAL A 167 -4.60 9.84 6.26
CA VAL A 167 -3.51 10.03 7.23
C VAL A 167 -4.09 10.32 8.62
N ALA A 168 -5.11 11.18 8.70
CA ALA A 168 -5.78 11.49 9.97
C ALA A 168 -6.43 10.25 10.59
N LYS A 169 -7.07 9.42 9.78
CA LYS A 169 -7.67 8.15 10.23
C LYS A 169 -6.61 7.22 10.79
N ALA A 170 -5.50 7.07 10.07
CA ALA A 170 -4.40 6.22 10.51
C ALA A 170 -3.80 6.71 11.82
N ARG A 171 -3.58 8.01 11.97
CA ARG A 171 -3.08 8.61 13.22
C ARG A 171 -4.00 8.32 14.39
N LYS A 172 -5.30 8.38 14.16
CA LYS A 172 -6.30 8.12 15.22
C LYS A 172 -6.33 6.65 15.65
N LEU A 173 -6.28 5.73 14.68
CA LEU A 173 -6.45 4.30 14.91
C LEU A 173 -5.16 3.59 15.33
N PHE A 174 -4.00 4.12 14.96
CA PHE A 174 -2.70 3.47 15.18
C PHE A 174 -1.73 4.35 15.97
N LEU A 175 -2.25 5.04 17.00
CA LEU A 175 -1.45 5.98 17.81
C LEU A 175 -0.17 5.36 18.37
N GLU A 176 -0.24 4.08 18.78
CA GLU A 176 0.92 3.39 19.37
C GLU A 176 2.02 3.08 18.36
N GLN A 177 1.67 2.99 17.08
CA GLN A 177 2.61 2.68 16.01
C GLN A 177 3.21 3.93 15.35
N LEU A 178 2.78 5.12 15.74
CA LEU A 178 3.24 6.36 15.09
C LEU A 178 4.64 6.75 15.55
N ARG A 179 5.38 7.40 14.64
CA ARG A 179 6.63 8.08 14.96
C ARG A 179 6.34 9.26 15.90
N LYS A 180 7.25 9.46 16.81
CA LYS A 180 7.19 10.62 17.70
C LYS A 180 8.05 11.75 17.15
#